data_60bbcb69943ce11c5c03e1eee2f52173
#
_entry.id   60bbcb69943ce11c5c03e1eee2f52173
#
_cell.length_a   1.000
_cell.length_b   1.000
_cell.length_c   1.000
_cell.angle_alpha   90.00
_cell.angle_beta   90.00
_cell.angle_gamma   90.00
#
_symmetry.space_group_name_H-M   'P 1'
#
loop_
_entity.id
_entity.type
_entity.pdbx_description
1 polymer ?
#
loop_
_entity_poly.entity_id
_entity_poly.type
_entity_poly.pdbx_seq_one_letter_code
_entity_poly.pdbx_strand_id
1 'polypeptide(L)'
;MLLLSSGLKPRDSMGNRKGSRMEEGHHETVLDYLKAFKGLGVKQFLETYTYPFLVENYLAPSSKIKLGRVETISEFDLDDIFPPSGKGEGELVLQARVIPLEKRDVDSSERMIFVGRSANNDIVLANKMVSKLHAYFCQVPGSGVMQLVDMTSTNGTFVNGTRLAPSVKSNLEDEDVISFGPETKLEFFSPASFCQLLQRLA
;
A
#
# COMPACT_ATOMS: atom_id res chain seq x y z
N MET A 1 -29.28 22.40 -1.67
CA MET A 1 -28.57 21.66 -0.60
C MET A 1 -27.91 20.46 -1.25
N LEU A 2 -26.71 20.67 -1.77
CA LEU A 2 -25.95 19.69 -2.57
C LEU A 2 -25.01 18.93 -1.64
N LEU A 3 -25.31 17.66 -1.40
CA LEU A 3 -24.42 16.72 -0.73
C LEU A 3 -23.31 16.33 -1.71
N LEU A 4 -22.11 16.83 -1.48
CA LEU A 4 -20.88 16.39 -2.14
C LEU A 4 -20.58 14.96 -1.67
N SER A 5 -20.93 13.97 -2.47
CA SER A 5 -20.50 12.58 -2.28
C SER A 5 -19.06 12.45 -2.76
N SER A 6 -18.10 12.61 -1.86
CA SER A 6 -16.69 12.26 -2.06
C SER A 6 -16.54 10.74 -1.85
N GLY A 7 -17.08 9.94 -2.75
CA GLY A 7 -16.88 8.50 -2.78
C GLY A 7 -15.91 8.14 -3.88
N LEU A 8 -15.03 7.16 -3.64
CA LEU A 8 -14.23 6.47 -4.65
C LEU A 8 -15.16 6.10 -5.82
N LYS A 9 -14.91 6.69 -7.00
CA LYS A 9 -15.70 6.38 -8.18
C LYS A 9 -15.35 4.98 -8.66
N PRO A 10 -16.34 4.10 -8.90
CA PRO A 10 -16.07 2.81 -9.50
C PRO A 10 -15.44 3.00 -10.87
N ARG A 11 -14.51 2.11 -11.23
CA ARG A 11 -13.89 2.08 -12.56
C ARG A 11 -14.90 1.63 -13.59
N ASP A 12 -14.74 2.08 -14.84
CA ASP A 12 -15.47 1.51 -15.96
C ASP A 12 -14.96 0.10 -16.28
N SER A 13 -15.68 -0.58 -17.20
CA SER A 13 -15.35 -1.94 -17.66
C SER A 13 -13.99 -2.08 -18.35
N MET A 14 -13.23 -0.96 -18.51
CA MET A 14 -11.88 -0.90 -19.06
C MET A 14 -10.82 -0.53 -18.00
N GLY A 15 -11.17 -0.48 -16.71
CA GLY A 15 -10.25 -0.16 -15.62
C GLY A 15 -9.88 1.32 -15.49
N ASN A 16 -10.50 2.19 -16.27
CA ASN A 16 -10.17 3.62 -16.29
C ASN A 16 -11.05 4.40 -15.30
N ARG A 17 -10.46 5.27 -14.48
CA ARG A 17 -11.22 6.18 -13.61
C ARG A 17 -11.82 7.28 -14.48
N LYS A 18 -13.13 7.20 -14.77
CA LYS A 18 -13.82 8.25 -15.54
C LYS A 18 -13.62 9.62 -14.88
N GLY A 19 -12.79 10.44 -15.53
CA GLY A 19 -12.92 11.90 -15.48
C GLY A 19 -12.42 12.59 -14.23
N SER A 20 -11.29 12.18 -13.64
CA SER A 20 -10.55 13.09 -12.77
C SER A 20 -9.09 13.18 -13.23
N ARG A 21 -8.76 14.24 -13.97
CA ARG A 21 -7.47 14.89 -13.78
C ARG A 21 -7.32 14.99 -12.26
N MET A 22 -6.33 14.28 -11.67
CA MET A 22 -6.07 14.39 -10.24
C MET A 22 -5.90 15.88 -9.94
N GLU A 23 -6.80 16.44 -9.14
CA GLU A 23 -6.55 17.72 -8.51
C GLU A 23 -5.30 17.53 -7.67
N GLU A 24 -4.28 18.37 -7.90
CA GLU A 24 -3.03 18.33 -7.17
C GLU A 24 -3.35 18.39 -5.66
N GLY A 25 -3.11 17.27 -4.95
CA GLY A 25 -3.19 17.19 -3.50
C GLY A 25 -4.15 16.18 -2.87
N HIS A 26 -5.09 15.58 -3.59
CA HIS A 26 -5.98 14.58 -2.97
C HIS A 26 -5.38 13.18 -3.11
N HIS A 27 -4.89 12.63 -2.00
CA HIS A 27 -4.46 11.25 -1.89
C HIS A 27 -5.59 10.40 -1.30
N GLU A 28 -5.82 9.21 -1.85
CA GLU A 28 -6.74 8.24 -1.28
C GLU A 28 -6.19 7.74 0.06
N THR A 29 -7.05 7.61 1.05
CA THR A 29 -6.72 7.20 2.41
C THR A 29 -7.35 5.86 2.75
N VAL A 30 -6.89 5.24 3.83
CA VAL A 30 -7.53 4.03 4.39
C VAL A 30 -9.03 4.28 4.66
N LEU A 31 -9.39 5.48 5.12
CA LEU A 31 -10.79 5.85 5.36
C LEU A 31 -11.64 5.83 4.08
N ASP A 32 -11.07 6.25 2.94
CA ASP A 32 -11.80 6.25 1.67
C ASP A 32 -12.07 4.81 1.19
N TYR A 33 -11.06 3.93 1.32
CA TYR A 33 -11.23 2.49 1.03
C TYR A 33 -12.17 1.81 2.02
N LEU A 34 -12.16 2.20 3.31
CA LEU A 34 -13.10 1.69 4.30
C LEU A 34 -14.55 2.04 3.97
N LYS A 35 -14.82 3.27 3.51
CA LYS A 35 -16.14 3.68 3.04
C LYS A 35 -16.59 2.85 1.83
N ALA A 36 -15.67 2.65 0.85
CA ALA A 36 -15.94 1.81 -0.31
C ALA A 36 -16.24 0.36 0.10
N PHE A 37 -15.44 -0.19 1.01
CA PHE A 37 -15.61 -1.54 1.55
C PHE A 37 -16.95 -1.72 2.24
N LYS A 38 -17.39 -0.78 3.08
CA LYS A 38 -18.72 -0.82 3.74
C LYS A 38 -19.87 -0.81 2.75
N GLY A 39 -19.68 -0.16 1.58
CA GLY A 39 -20.69 -0.14 0.52
C GLY A 39 -20.74 -1.40 -0.34
N LEU A 40 -19.58 -2.02 -0.60
CA LEU A 40 -19.43 -3.14 -1.53
C LEU A 40 -19.53 -4.51 -0.84
N GLY A 41 -19.02 -4.62 0.39
CA GLY A 41 -18.78 -5.89 1.06
C GLY A 41 -17.57 -6.66 0.48
N VAL A 42 -17.17 -7.74 1.15
CA VAL A 42 -15.92 -8.47 0.88
C VAL A 42 -15.81 -8.93 -0.57
N LYS A 43 -16.84 -9.63 -1.07
CA LYS A 43 -16.80 -10.25 -2.41
C LYS A 43 -16.61 -9.20 -3.51
N GLN A 44 -17.47 -8.20 -3.51
CA GLN A 44 -17.45 -7.16 -4.53
C GLN A 44 -16.22 -6.26 -4.41
N PHE A 45 -15.70 -6.05 -3.19
CA PHE A 45 -14.45 -5.33 -2.98
C PHE A 45 -13.29 -6.04 -3.67
N LEU A 46 -13.11 -7.36 -3.47
CA LEU A 46 -12.06 -8.16 -4.08
C LEU A 46 -12.20 -8.31 -5.60
N GLU A 47 -13.43 -8.29 -6.12
CA GLU A 47 -13.68 -8.26 -7.57
C GLU A 47 -13.33 -6.89 -8.19
N THR A 48 -13.46 -5.80 -7.42
CA THR A 48 -13.18 -4.43 -7.87
C THR A 48 -11.71 -4.06 -7.76
N TYR A 49 -11.07 -4.43 -6.65
CA TYR A 49 -9.68 -4.08 -6.33
C TYR A 49 -8.80 -5.32 -6.42
N THR A 50 -8.29 -5.60 -7.62
CA THR A 50 -7.51 -6.81 -7.94
C THR A 50 -6.00 -6.63 -7.86
N TYR A 51 -5.54 -5.44 -7.54
CA TYR A 51 -4.14 -5.05 -7.44
C TYR A 51 -3.70 -4.89 -5.98
N PRO A 52 -2.41 -5.04 -5.67
CA PRO A 52 -1.86 -4.79 -4.34
C PRO A 52 -1.84 -3.29 -3.98
N PHE A 53 -1.59 -3.02 -2.71
CA PHE A 53 -1.56 -1.67 -2.15
C PHE A 53 -0.27 -1.43 -1.37
N LEU A 54 0.17 -0.18 -1.35
CA LEU A 54 1.13 0.34 -0.39
C LEU A 54 0.41 1.31 0.53
N VAL A 55 0.59 1.16 1.85
CA VAL A 55 0.03 2.07 2.85
C VAL A 55 1.18 2.85 3.48
N GLU A 56 1.13 4.18 3.37
CA GLU A 56 2.18 5.06 3.88
C GLU A 56 1.94 5.34 5.37
N ASN A 57 3.02 5.27 6.16
CA ASN A 57 2.99 5.54 7.60
C ASN A 57 1.99 4.69 8.40
N TYR A 58 1.59 3.53 7.87
CA TYR A 58 0.91 2.53 8.67
C TYR A 58 1.94 1.89 9.61
N LEU A 59 2.05 2.42 10.80
CA LEU A 59 2.72 1.73 11.88
C LEU A 59 1.73 0.70 12.43
N ALA A 60 1.69 -0.48 11.82
CA ALA A 60 1.10 -1.61 12.52
C ALA A 60 1.72 -1.66 13.91
N PRO A 61 0.93 -1.78 14.98
CA PRO A 61 1.51 -2.06 16.30
C PRO A 61 2.46 -3.24 16.10
N SER A 62 3.67 -3.12 16.63
CA SER A 62 4.88 -3.94 16.37
C SER A 62 4.71 -5.44 16.61
N SER A 63 3.65 -6.05 16.15
CA SER A 63 3.35 -7.48 16.30
C SER A 63 4.15 -8.37 15.34
N LYS A 64 4.98 -7.80 14.46
CA LYS A 64 5.91 -8.57 13.63
C LYS A 64 7.38 -8.33 13.96
N ILE A 65 7.71 -8.33 15.23
CA ILE A 65 8.99 -8.95 15.59
C ILE A 65 8.75 -10.43 15.31
N LYS A 66 9.32 -10.97 14.22
CA LYS A 66 9.49 -12.42 14.06
C LYS A 66 10.39 -12.89 15.21
N LEU A 67 9.82 -12.99 16.40
CA LEU A 67 10.38 -13.83 17.46
C LEU A 67 10.26 -15.24 16.91
N GLY A 68 11.43 -15.84 16.63
CA GLY A 68 11.51 -17.24 16.28
C GLY A 68 10.67 -18.04 17.25
N ARG A 69 9.72 -18.80 16.70
CA ARG A 69 9.02 -19.91 17.32
C ARG A 69 8.83 -19.79 18.84
N VAL A 70 7.80 -19.08 19.26
CA VAL A 70 7.27 -19.20 20.61
C VAL A 70 5.83 -19.69 20.47
N GLU A 71 5.63 -20.90 20.99
CA GLU A 71 4.36 -21.58 21.10
C GLU A 71 3.44 -20.76 22.00
N THR A 72 2.18 -20.66 21.58
CA THR A 72 1.00 -20.36 22.40
C THR A 72 1.07 -19.09 23.24
N ILE A 73 0.60 -17.97 22.72
CA ILE A 73 0.09 -16.88 23.53
C ILE A 73 -1.43 -16.91 23.43
N SER A 74 -2.02 -17.52 24.46
CA SER A 74 -3.44 -17.40 24.78
C SER A 74 -3.71 -15.98 25.27
N GLU A 75 -4.78 -15.38 24.78
CA GLU A 75 -5.41 -14.17 25.29
C GLU A 75 -4.48 -12.94 25.44
N PHE A 76 -4.22 -12.27 24.35
CA PHE A 76 -3.97 -10.84 24.39
C PHE A 76 -5.31 -10.11 24.31
N ASP A 77 -5.66 -9.39 25.37
CA ASP A 77 -6.78 -8.47 25.38
C ASP A 77 -6.57 -7.41 24.28
N LEU A 78 -7.60 -7.20 23.45
CA LEU A 78 -7.62 -6.13 22.43
C LEU A 78 -7.42 -4.74 23.06
N ASP A 79 -7.68 -4.59 24.33
CA ASP A 79 -7.48 -3.38 25.13
C ASP A 79 -6.00 -3.03 25.37
N ASP A 80 -5.09 -4.01 25.31
CA ASP A 80 -3.64 -3.78 25.40
C ASP A 80 -3.03 -3.30 24.07
N ILE A 81 -3.72 -3.55 22.95
CA ILE A 81 -3.31 -3.11 21.61
C ILE A 81 -3.83 -1.69 21.32
N PHE A 82 -4.94 -1.30 21.93
CA PHE A 82 -5.56 0.02 21.86
C PHE A 82 -5.73 0.58 23.26
N PRO A 83 -4.73 1.26 23.83
CA PRO A 83 -4.91 1.87 25.15
C PRO A 83 -6.09 2.85 25.12
N PRO A 84 -7.02 2.81 26.10
CA PRO A 84 -8.26 3.59 26.11
C PRO A 84 -8.08 5.11 26.24
N SER A 85 -6.88 5.63 26.16
CA SER A 85 -6.55 7.04 26.37
C SER A 85 -5.84 7.72 25.19
N GLY A 86 -5.83 7.14 23.99
CA GLY A 86 -5.23 7.76 22.82
C GLY A 86 -6.23 7.97 21.68
N LYS A 87 -6.98 9.06 21.67
CA LYS A 87 -7.78 9.51 20.52
C LYS A 87 -6.97 9.80 19.24
N GLY A 88 -5.69 9.36 19.14
CA GLY A 88 -4.78 9.69 18.07
C GLY A 88 -4.43 8.54 17.13
N GLU A 89 -4.26 7.31 17.61
CA GLU A 89 -3.67 6.23 16.79
C GLU A 89 -4.64 5.65 15.77
N GLY A 90 -5.88 5.38 16.14
CA GLY A 90 -6.92 4.91 15.21
C GLY A 90 -7.25 5.94 14.12
N GLU A 91 -7.23 7.22 14.48
CA GLU A 91 -7.46 8.31 13.54
C GLU A 91 -6.28 8.48 12.57
N LEU A 92 -5.04 8.29 13.02
CA LEU A 92 -3.84 8.30 12.19
C LEU A 92 -3.86 7.18 11.14
N VAL A 93 -4.29 5.97 11.51
CA VAL A 93 -4.42 4.84 10.57
C VAL A 93 -5.43 5.16 9.47
N LEU A 94 -6.59 5.72 9.82
CA LEU A 94 -7.63 6.05 8.84
C LEU A 94 -7.18 7.14 7.85
N GLN A 95 -6.27 8.02 8.24
CA GLN A 95 -5.72 9.07 7.39
C GLN A 95 -4.47 8.63 6.61
N ALA A 96 -3.97 7.41 6.86
CA ALA A 96 -2.82 6.90 6.13
C ALA A 96 -3.10 6.85 4.62
N ARG A 97 -2.13 7.35 3.84
CA ARG A 97 -2.22 7.37 2.39
C ARG A 97 -2.13 5.95 1.84
N VAL A 98 -3.02 5.63 0.92
CA VAL A 98 -3.02 4.36 0.18
C VAL A 98 -2.59 4.61 -1.26
N ILE A 99 -1.62 3.83 -1.73
CA ILE A 99 -1.10 3.90 -3.08
C ILE A 99 -1.38 2.56 -3.76
N PRO A 100 -2.28 2.50 -4.75
CA PRO A 100 -2.50 1.28 -5.52
C PRO A 100 -1.26 0.95 -6.36
N LEU A 101 -0.85 -0.32 -6.35
CA LEU A 101 0.23 -0.82 -7.20
C LEU A 101 -0.31 -1.12 -8.59
N GLU A 102 -0.53 -0.06 -9.35
CA GLU A 102 -1.02 -0.11 -10.72
C GLU A 102 -0.16 0.69 -11.66
N LYS A 103 -0.14 0.26 -12.92
CA LYS A 103 0.47 1.02 -14.01
C LYS A 103 -0.32 2.30 -14.25
N ARG A 104 0.38 3.44 -14.34
CA ARG A 104 -0.27 4.72 -14.65
C ARG A 104 -0.80 4.74 -16.09
N ASP A 105 -0.02 4.20 -17.03
CA ASP A 105 -0.41 4.06 -18.43
C ASP A 105 -0.91 2.64 -18.69
N VAL A 106 -2.21 2.50 -18.86
CA VAL A 106 -2.92 1.21 -19.04
C VAL A 106 -2.59 0.59 -20.40
N ASP A 107 -2.19 1.41 -21.39
CA ASP A 107 -1.87 0.96 -22.75
C ASP A 107 -0.42 0.46 -22.86
N SER A 108 0.38 0.63 -21.80
CA SER A 108 1.75 0.15 -21.75
C SER A 108 1.81 -1.38 -21.71
N SER A 109 2.54 -1.97 -22.65
CA SER A 109 2.86 -3.41 -22.64
C SER A 109 3.82 -3.80 -21.50
N GLU A 110 4.43 -2.82 -20.85
CA GLU A 110 5.33 -3.04 -19.72
C GLU A 110 4.56 -3.44 -18.47
N ARG A 111 4.98 -4.55 -17.86
CA ARG A 111 4.39 -5.07 -16.61
C ARG A 111 5.09 -4.56 -15.35
N MET A 112 6.06 -3.67 -15.49
CA MET A 112 6.80 -3.08 -14.38
C MET A 112 6.12 -1.78 -13.93
N ILE A 113 5.93 -1.63 -12.63
CA ILE A 113 5.39 -0.42 -11.99
C ILE A 113 6.58 0.33 -11.40
N PHE A 114 6.96 1.43 -12.02
CA PHE A 114 8.13 2.20 -11.64
C PHE A 114 7.82 3.14 -10.46
N VAL A 115 8.77 3.19 -9.53
CA VAL A 115 8.72 4.04 -8.33
C VAL A 115 9.90 4.98 -8.29
N GLY A 116 9.66 6.22 -7.94
CA GLY A 116 10.73 7.18 -7.74
C GLY A 116 10.23 8.61 -7.61
N ARG A 117 11.16 9.54 -7.45
CA ARG A 117 10.85 10.97 -7.25
C ARG A 117 10.43 11.68 -8.54
N SER A 118 10.82 11.18 -9.70
CA SER A 118 10.44 11.82 -10.98
C SER A 118 8.95 11.63 -11.28
N ALA A 119 8.31 12.66 -11.82
CA ALA A 119 6.92 12.64 -12.24
C ALA A 119 6.59 11.59 -13.32
N ASN A 120 7.61 11.06 -14.01
CA ASN A 120 7.46 10.04 -15.05
C ASN A 120 7.28 8.62 -14.50
N ASN A 121 7.43 8.41 -13.18
CA ASN A 121 7.19 7.10 -12.59
C ASN A 121 5.69 6.84 -12.43
N ASP A 122 5.31 5.57 -12.34
CA ASP A 122 3.94 5.18 -12.04
C ASP A 122 3.56 5.60 -10.61
N ILE A 123 4.49 5.42 -9.67
CA ILE A 123 4.36 5.86 -8.28
C ILE A 123 5.39 6.96 -8.01
N VAL A 124 4.88 8.16 -7.71
CA VAL A 124 5.72 9.31 -7.41
C VAL A 124 5.81 9.51 -5.89
N LEU A 125 7.04 9.38 -5.38
CA LEU A 125 7.37 9.65 -3.98
C LEU A 125 8.16 10.96 -3.91
N ALA A 126 7.48 12.04 -3.53
CA ALA A 126 8.02 13.41 -3.54
C ALA A 126 8.98 13.66 -2.36
N ASN A 127 10.01 12.81 -2.23
CA ASN A 127 11.04 12.92 -1.19
C ASN A 127 12.42 13.00 -1.85
N LYS A 128 13.24 13.96 -1.44
CA LYS A 128 14.60 14.17 -1.97
C LYS A 128 15.55 13.00 -1.75
N MET A 129 15.29 12.17 -0.72
CA MET A 129 16.06 10.96 -0.42
C MET A 129 15.70 9.79 -1.34
N VAL A 130 14.62 9.89 -2.11
CA VAL A 130 14.21 8.93 -3.13
C VAL A 130 14.88 9.31 -4.47
N SER A 131 15.49 8.36 -5.17
CA SER A 131 16.08 8.58 -6.50
C SER A 131 15.02 8.92 -7.54
N LYS A 132 15.40 9.59 -8.64
CA LYS A 132 14.46 9.94 -9.74
C LYS A 132 13.74 8.71 -10.28
N LEU A 133 14.48 7.63 -10.54
CA LEU A 133 14.01 6.27 -10.73
C LEU A 133 14.66 5.44 -9.61
N HIS A 134 13.90 4.88 -8.72
CA HIS A 134 14.43 4.28 -7.50
C HIS A 134 14.32 2.75 -7.52
N ALA A 135 13.14 2.26 -7.84
CA ALA A 135 12.82 0.83 -7.85
C ALA A 135 11.68 0.55 -8.83
N TYR A 136 11.39 -0.71 -9.06
CA TYR A 136 10.15 -1.13 -9.71
C TYR A 136 9.56 -2.36 -9.04
N PHE A 137 8.24 -2.47 -9.14
CA PHE A 137 7.50 -3.69 -8.82
C PHE A 137 7.21 -4.47 -10.10
N CYS A 138 7.24 -5.79 -10.01
CA CYS A 138 6.78 -6.67 -11.08
C CYS A 138 6.12 -7.92 -10.49
N GLN A 139 5.16 -8.47 -11.20
CA GLN A 139 4.49 -9.70 -10.78
C GLN A 139 5.14 -10.91 -11.44
N VAL A 140 5.33 -11.98 -10.68
CA VAL A 140 5.75 -13.27 -11.24
C VAL A 140 4.58 -13.85 -12.07
N PRO A 141 4.78 -14.11 -13.36
CA PRO A 141 3.72 -14.63 -14.20
C PRO A 141 3.10 -15.91 -13.64
N GLY A 142 1.77 -15.94 -13.53
CA GLY A 142 1.00 -17.12 -13.12
C GLY A 142 0.99 -17.45 -11.62
N SER A 143 1.79 -16.75 -10.78
CA SER A 143 1.84 -17.02 -9.33
C SER A 143 1.12 -15.98 -8.48
N GLY A 144 0.90 -14.79 -9.03
CA GLY A 144 0.38 -13.67 -8.25
C GLY A 144 1.40 -13.02 -7.29
N VAL A 145 2.58 -13.59 -7.14
CA VAL A 145 3.64 -13.08 -6.26
C VAL A 145 4.17 -11.74 -6.78
N MET A 146 4.18 -10.73 -5.94
CA MET A 146 4.79 -9.44 -6.26
C MET A 146 6.28 -9.46 -5.89
N GLN A 147 7.11 -8.89 -6.76
CA GLN A 147 8.55 -8.73 -6.57
C GLN A 147 8.91 -7.26 -6.60
N LEU A 148 9.90 -6.88 -5.79
CA LEU A 148 10.50 -5.56 -5.76
C LEU A 148 11.96 -5.64 -6.20
N VAL A 149 12.40 -4.65 -6.98
CA VAL A 149 13.78 -4.57 -7.51
C VAL A 149 14.30 -3.15 -7.32
N ASP A 150 15.43 -3.02 -6.64
CA ASP A 150 16.15 -1.74 -6.53
C ASP A 150 16.87 -1.41 -7.85
N MET A 151 16.71 -0.20 -8.35
CA MET A 151 17.29 0.29 -9.60
C MET A 151 18.62 1.01 -9.36
N THR A 152 19.50 0.44 -8.55
CA THR A 152 20.77 1.06 -8.13
C THR A 152 20.55 2.45 -7.50
N SER A 153 19.56 2.51 -6.63
CA SER A 153 19.17 3.75 -5.99
C SER A 153 20.27 4.29 -5.06
N THR A 154 20.35 5.62 -4.92
CA THR A 154 21.40 6.28 -4.13
C THR A 154 21.37 5.85 -2.66
N ASN A 155 20.20 5.83 -2.05
CA ASN A 155 20.04 5.55 -0.62
C ASN A 155 19.58 4.12 -0.34
N GLY A 156 19.31 3.31 -1.37
CA GLY A 156 18.90 1.91 -1.25
C GLY A 156 17.41 1.72 -1.01
N THR A 157 16.96 0.53 -1.37
CA THR A 157 15.62 0.01 -1.05
C THR A 157 15.77 -1.06 0.03
N PHE A 158 14.86 -1.10 0.98
CA PHE A 158 14.90 -2.04 2.10
C PHE A 158 13.55 -2.74 2.24
N VAL A 159 13.57 -4.01 2.61
CA VAL A 159 12.39 -4.79 3.01
C VAL A 159 12.61 -5.31 4.42
N ASN A 160 11.74 -4.97 5.34
CA ASN A 160 11.84 -5.30 6.77
C ASN A 160 13.21 -4.93 7.38
N GLY A 161 13.76 -3.77 6.98
CA GLY A 161 15.07 -3.28 7.42
C GLY A 161 16.26 -3.92 6.73
N THR A 162 16.07 -4.94 5.89
CA THR A 162 17.14 -5.58 5.11
C THR A 162 17.29 -4.88 3.75
N ARG A 163 18.48 -4.40 3.45
CA ARG A 163 18.79 -3.74 2.18
C ARG A 163 18.74 -4.73 1.03
N LEU A 164 18.04 -4.39 -0.04
CA LEU A 164 18.02 -5.19 -1.27
C LEU A 164 19.35 -5.04 -2.03
N ALA A 165 19.80 -6.14 -2.61
CA ALA A 165 20.89 -6.08 -3.58
C ALA A 165 20.38 -5.42 -4.87
N PRO A 166 21.11 -4.45 -5.44
CA PRO A 166 20.69 -3.75 -6.65
C PRO A 166 20.43 -4.72 -7.81
N SER A 167 19.37 -4.49 -8.55
CA SER A 167 18.94 -5.29 -9.71
C SER A 167 18.58 -6.75 -9.40
N VAL A 168 18.46 -7.12 -8.13
CA VAL A 168 18.04 -8.45 -7.70
C VAL A 168 16.56 -8.43 -7.32
N LYS A 169 15.80 -9.40 -7.81
CA LYS A 169 14.38 -9.56 -7.50
C LYS A 169 14.19 -10.09 -6.08
N SER A 170 13.39 -9.41 -5.27
CA SER A 170 13.00 -9.84 -3.93
C SER A 170 11.49 -10.05 -3.90
N ASN A 171 11.05 -11.23 -3.50
CA ASN A 171 9.62 -11.51 -3.31
C ASN A 171 9.10 -10.69 -2.12
N LEU A 172 7.86 -10.21 -2.25
CA LEU A 172 7.15 -9.52 -1.19
C LEU A 172 6.09 -10.43 -0.58
N GLU A 173 6.00 -10.34 0.74
CA GLU A 173 4.93 -10.94 1.53
C GLU A 173 3.99 -9.85 2.07
N ASP A 174 2.76 -10.23 2.41
CA ASP A 174 1.82 -9.30 3.03
C ASP A 174 2.41 -8.68 4.30
N GLU A 175 2.16 -7.38 4.45
CA GLU A 175 2.61 -6.55 5.59
C GLU A 175 4.14 -6.36 5.64
N ASP A 176 4.86 -6.64 4.53
CA ASP A 176 6.26 -6.25 4.43
C ASP A 176 6.42 -4.73 4.48
N VAL A 177 7.33 -4.26 5.34
CA VAL A 177 7.68 -2.84 5.43
C VAL A 177 8.77 -2.52 4.41
N ILE A 178 8.41 -1.76 3.40
CA ILE A 178 9.31 -1.30 2.33
C ILE A 178 9.80 0.10 2.66
N SER A 179 11.12 0.32 2.59
CA SER A 179 11.70 1.67 2.73
C SER A 179 12.45 2.07 1.45
N PHE A 180 12.10 3.24 0.93
CA PHE A 180 12.79 3.89 -0.19
C PHE A 180 13.71 4.99 0.36
N GLY A 181 14.97 4.63 0.62
CA GLY A 181 15.86 5.44 1.43
C GLY A 181 15.46 5.45 2.91
N PRO A 182 16.03 6.37 3.73
CA PRO A 182 15.86 6.32 5.19
C PRO A 182 14.48 6.83 5.69
N GLU A 183 13.79 7.66 4.91
CA GLU A 183 12.65 8.43 5.40
C GLU A 183 11.29 7.93 4.90
N THR A 184 11.24 7.31 3.72
CA THR A 184 9.97 6.90 3.10
C THR A 184 9.69 5.44 3.39
N LYS A 185 8.69 5.16 4.23
CA LYS A 185 8.28 3.81 4.62
C LYS A 185 6.83 3.56 4.21
N LEU A 186 6.62 2.42 3.59
CA LEU A 186 5.33 1.96 3.08
C LEU A 186 5.16 0.50 3.48
N GLU A 187 3.95 0.08 3.79
CA GLU A 187 3.62 -1.30 4.09
C GLU A 187 2.88 -1.92 2.90
N PHE A 188 3.29 -3.11 2.50
CA PHE A 188 2.73 -3.82 1.35
C PHE A 188 1.55 -4.71 1.76
N PHE A 189 0.48 -4.65 0.98
CA PHE A 189 -0.70 -5.49 1.15
C PHE A 189 -1.14 -6.09 -0.19
N SER A 190 -1.37 -7.40 -0.23
CA SER A 190 -2.17 -8.00 -1.30
C SER A 190 -3.63 -7.52 -1.20
N PRO A 191 -4.45 -7.69 -2.26
CA PRO A 191 -5.87 -7.34 -2.19
C PRO A 191 -6.59 -8.03 -1.04
N ALA A 192 -6.25 -9.29 -0.77
CA ALA A 192 -6.87 -10.08 0.30
C ALA A 192 -6.47 -9.56 1.69
N SER A 193 -5.20 -9.28 1.89
CA SER A 193 -4.67 -8.77 3.16
C SER A 193 -5.19 -7.34 3.44
N PHE A 194 -5.25 -6.48 2.42
CA PHE A 194 -5.83 -5.16 2.57
C PHE A 194 -7.33 -5.21 2.91
N CYS A 195 -8.08 -6.13 2.28
CA CYS A 195 -9.47 -6.37 2.62
C CYS A 195 -9.64 -6.81 4.10
N GLN A 196 -8.75 -7.69 4.60
CA GLN A 196 -8.75 -8.10 6.01
C GLN A 196 -8.43 -6.93 6.96
N LEU A 197 -7.50 -6.03 6.58
CA LEU A 197 -7.25 -4.80 7.31
C LEU A 197 -8.51 -3.96 7.43
N LEU A 198 -9.22 -3.73 6.32
CA LEU A 198 -10.48 -2.97 6.32
C LEU A 198 -11.58 -3.64 7.13
N GLN A 199 -11.65 -4.98 7.15
CA GLN A 199 -12.60 -5.72 7.99
C GLN A 199 -12.34 -5.50 9.48
N ARG A 200 -11.06 -5.43 9.89
CA ARG A 200 -10.68 -5.15 11.30
C ARG A 200 -11.01 -3.72 11.72
N LEU A 201 -11.09 -2.78 10.77
CA LEU A 201 -11.39 -1.36 11.02
C LEU A 201 -12.88 -1.03 10.84
N ALA A 202 -13.71 -1.96 10.34
CA ALA A 202 -15.14 -1.74 10.03
C ALA A 202 -16.03 -1.80 11.24
#